data_84f74b9270e91186b2c1d576a91fdc25
#
_entry.id   84f74b9270e91186b2c1d576a91fdc25
#
_cell.length_a   1.000
_cell.length_b   1.000
_cell.length_c   1.000
_cell.angle_alpha   90.00
_cell.angle_beta   90.00
_cell.angle_gamma   90.00
#
_symmetry.space_group_name_H-M   'P 1'
#
loop_
_entity.id
_entity.type
_entity.pdbx_description
1 polymer ?
#
loop_
_entity_poly.entity_id
_entity_poly.type
_entity_poly.pdbx_seq_one_letter_code
_entity_poly.pdbx_strand_id
1 'polypeptide(L)'
;AALETTDAANFVTTDETPLWVAIRQQADLLSFRIEQGTADLCFDESGLCVATALAGQSWAFALNESGRCVFFERLPNGPIKVAGMEGSCSASVRLGSPMATLHIPIKARSYRHGTLRFRPAPTTGLIQASLEIGIDDYMRGLSEVPETWPLAAVRAQVVTSRSYAVWNVLSRGPSDQFDRQRKDECFCNTWDDNTDQVFGGYTGETMHPVWAGAVNDTAMQVVSVFGQVALGLYSSSSGGETENYSDVFGGELYTYLSSVNDSAALSEVADNPHSSWDANYGQALIAEAFGFSWLADVVVVERNT
;
A
#
# COMPACT_ATOMS: atom_id res chain seq x y z
N ALA A 1 -27.38 -9.43 5.21
CA ALA A 1 -27.48 -8.77 3.92
C ALA A 1 -26.72 -9.60 2.88
N ALA A 2 -27.17 -9.62 1.64
CA ALA A 2 -26.42 -10.23 0.57
C ALA A 2 -25.24 -9.30 0.19
N LEU A 3 -24.06 -9.88 0.00
CA LEU A 3 -22.92 -9.21 -0.61
C LEU A 3 -23.13 -9.27 -2.14
N GLU A 4 -22.86 -8.16 -2.81
CA GLU A 4 -23.04 -8.03 -4.24
C GLU A 4 -21.75 -7.48 -4.87
N THR A 5 -21.44 -7.90 -6.08
CA THR A 5 -20.36 -7.29 -6.88
C THR A 5 -20.93 -6.10 -7.64
N THR A 6 -20.27 -4.96 -7.56
CA THR A 6 -20.67 -3.74 -8.28
C THR A 6 -19.46 -3.01 -8.85
N ASP A 7 -19.69 -2.01 -9.70
CA ASP A 7 -18.63 -1.19 -10.28
C ASP A 7 -18.15 -0.13 -9.28
N ALA A 8 -16.85 -0.06 -9.04
CA ALA A 8 -16.21 0.91 -8.17
C ALA A 8 -16.45 2.36 -8.63
N ALA A 9 -16.69 2.61 -9.93
CA ALA A 9 -17.04 3.93 -10.47
C ALA A 9 -18.32 4.52 -9.88
N ASN A 10 -19.18 3.69 -9.24
CA ASN A 10 -20.33 4.17 -8.49
C ASN A 10 -19.95 4.86 -7.17
N PHE A 11 -18.71 4.70 -6.71
CA PHE A 11 -18.25 5.20 -5.40
C PHE A 11 -17.07 6.16 -5.54
N VAL A 12 -16.15 5.90 -6.47
CA VAL A 12 -14.96 6.71 -6.71
C VAL A 12 -14.77 6.90 -8.21
N THR A 13 -14.32 8.08 -8.62
CA THR A 13 -13.83 8.31 -9.98
C THR A 13 -12.30 8.20 -9.97
N THR A 14 -11.74 7.42 -10.87
CA THR A 14 -10.29 7.13 -10.90
C THR A 14 -9.44 8.37 -11.09
N ASP A 15 -9.96 9.38 -11.78
CA ASP A 15 -9.25 10.64 -12.06
C ASP A 15 -9.45 11.70 -10.95
N GLU A 16 -10.58 11.62 -10.20
CA GLU A 16 -10.92 12.62 -9.18
C GLU A 16 -10.56 12.16 -7.76
N THR A 17 -10.42 10.85 -7.53
CA THR A 17 -10.14 10.28 -6.21
C THR A 17 -9.06 9.21 -6.30
N PRO A 18 -7.81 9.58 -6.64
CA PRO A 18 -6.72 8.62 -6.70
C PRO A 18 -6.39 8.06 -5.32
N LEU A 19 -5.90 6.83 -5.30
CA LEU A 19 -5.32 6.21 -4.11
C LEU A 19 -3.91 6.78 -3.89
N TRP A 20 -3.58 7.13 -2.64
CA TRP A 20 -2.24 7.52 -2.22
C TRP A 20 -1.62 6.40 -1.39
N VAL A 21 -0.54 5.81 -1.91
CA VAL A 21 0.20 4.69 -1.30
C VAL A 21 1.46 5.21 -0.63
N ALA A 22 1.67 4.89 0.64
CA ALA A 22 2.89 5.25 1.36
C ALA A 22 4.11 4.56 0.75
N ILE A 23 5.13 5.33 0.38
CA ILE A 23 6.40 4.80 -0.15
C ILE A 23 7.53 4.98 0.85
N ARG A 24 7.68 6.17 1.40
CA ARG A 24 8.72 6.49 2.40
C ARG A 24 8.23 7.57 3.34
N GLN A 25 8.34 7.34 4.64
CA GLN A 25 7.81 8.23 5.67
C GLN A 25 8.93 8.74 6.56
N GLN A 26 8.72 9.95 7.12
CA GLN A 26 9.60 10.60 8.09
C GLN A 26 11.08 10.59 7.65
N ALA A 27 11.32 10.93 6.37
CA ALA A 27 12.63 10.91 5.77
C ALA A 27 13.17 12.33 5.52
N ASP A 28 14.46 12.50 5.63
CA ASP A 28 15.19 13.69 5.19
C ASP A 28 15.57 13.61 3.70
N LEU A 29 15.55 12.40 3.14
CA LEU A 29 15.93 12.12 1.75
C LEU A 29 15.23 10.89 1.18
N LEU A 30 14.80 10.98 -0.11
CA LEU A 30 14.46 9.83 -0.92
C LEU A 30 15.24 9.83 -2.23
N SER A 31 15.95 8.72 -2.49
CA SER A 31 16.65 8.49 -3.77
C SER A 31 15.79 7.66 -4.73
N PHE A 32 15.86 7.98 -6.01
CA PHE A 32 15.22 7.24 -7.09
C PHE A 32 16.08 7.28 -8.36
N ARG A 33 15.86 6.33 -9.27
CA ARG A 33 16.52 6.26 -10.57
C ARG A 33 15.48 6.13 -11.67
N ILE A 34 15.64 6.86 -12.76
CA ILE A 34 14.85 6.63 -13.95
C ILE A 34 15.44 5.44 -14.71
N GLU A 35 14.65 4.38 -14.87
CA GLU A 35 15.11 3.17 -15.57
C GLU A 35 14.79 3.24 -17.06
N GLN A 36 13.60 3.78 -17.40
CA GLN A 36 13.14 3.91 -18.79
C GLN A 36 12.39 5.22 -18.97
N GLY A 37 12.52 5.83 -20.14
CA GLY A 37 11.83 7.07 -20.49
C GLY A 37 12.39 8.28 -19.75
N THR A 38 11.50 9.19 -19.38
CA THR A 38 11.83 10.46 -18.70
C THR A 38 10.88 10.68 -17.53
N ALA A 39 11.27 11.57 -16.63
CA ALA A 39 10.37 12.08 -15.57
C ALA A 39 10.62 13.57 -15.32
N ASP A 40 9.54 14.33 -15.15
CA ASP A 40 9.61 15.73 -14.78
C ASP A 40 9.63 15.88 -13.25
N LEU A 41 10.56 16.69 -12.76
CA LEU A 41 10.77 17.01 -11.34
C LEU A 41 10.19 18.40 -11.08
N CYS A 42 9.09 18.45 -10.33
CA CYS A 42 8.29 19.67 -10.19
C CYS A 42 8.07 20.04 -8.72
N PHE A 43 8.06 21.32 -8.40
CA PHE A 43 7.55 21.84 -7.13
C PHE A 43 6.07 22.20 -7.30
N ASP A 44 5.21 21.60 -6.47
CA ASP A 44 3.76 21.68 -6.66
C ASP A 44 3.19 23.08 -6.39
N GLU A 45 3.72 23.82 -5.41
CA GLU A 45 3.25 25.16 -5.07
C GLU A 45 3.43 26.17 -6.21
N SER A 46 4.54 26.08 -6.93
CA SER A 46 4.84 26.96 -8.07
C SER A 46 4.34 26.40 -9.41
N GLY A 47 4.00 25.09 -9.44
CA GLY A 47 3.76 24.35 -10.68
C GLY A 47 4.99 24.23 -11.60
N LEU A 48 6.17 24.69 -11.12
CA LEU A 48 7.42 24.75 -11.92
C LEU A 48 8.12 23.40 -11.89
N CYS A 49 8.38 22.84 -13.08
CA CYS A 49 9.28 21.70 -13.23
C CYS A 49 10.70 22.20 -13.42
N VAL A 50 11.59 21.84 -12.52
CA VAL A 50 12.98 22.35 -12.45
C VAL A 50 13.97 21.51 -13.24
N ALA A 51 13.59 20.27 -13.59
CA ALA A 51 14.39 19.38 -14.43
C ALA A 51 13.51 18.31 -15.07
N THR A 52 14.00 17.76 -16.19
CA THR A 52 13.56 16.48 -16.74
C THR A 52 14.67 15.47 -16.53
N ALA A 53 14.41 14.46 -15.71
CA ALA A 53 15.30 13.34 -15.45
C ALA A 53 15.23 12.33 -16.61
N LEU A 54 16.37 11.82 -17.06
CA LEU A 54 16.49 10.90 -18.19
C LEU A 54 16.79 9.48 -17.72
N ALA A 55 16.49 8.49 -18.57
CA ALA A 55 16.83 7.10 -18.33
C ALA A 55 18.31 6.94 -17.96
N GLY A 56 18.59 6.14 -16.93
CA GLY A 56 19.93 5.90 -16.37
C GLY A 56 20.36 6.91 -15.29
N GLN A 57 19.72 8.07 -15.19
CA GLN A 57 20.04 9.05 -14.15
C GLN A 57 19.49 8.64 -12.79
N SER A 58 20.29 8.87 -11.76
CA SER A 58 19.90 8.72 -10.35
C SER A 58 19.71 10.09 -9.72
N TRP A 59 18.60 10.27 -9.05
CA TRP A 59 18.18 11.51 -8.42
C TRP A 59 17.83 11.30 -6.95
N ALA A 60 17.82 12.39 -6.22
CA ALA A 60 17.22 12.41 -4.89
C ALA A 60 16.44 13.69 -4.67
N PHE A 61 15.43 13.62 -3.82
CA PHE A 61 14.73 14.73 -3.22
C PHE A 61 15.08 14.77 -1.74
N ALA A 62 15.58 15.89 -1.26
CA ALA A 62 16.09 15.99 0.12
C ALA A 62 15.70 17.31 0.78
N LEU A 63 15.51 17.23 2.09
CA LEU A 63 15.41 18.35 3.02
C LEU A 63 16.82 18.87 3.31
N ASN A 64 17.05 20.17 3.20
CA ASN A 64 18.31 20.81 3.56
C ASN A 64 18.27 21.45 4.96
N GLU A 65 19.41 21.95 5.41
CA GLU A 65 19.56 22.56 6.74
C GLU A 65 18.69 23.82 6.94
N SER A 66 18.25 24.46 5.86
CA SER A 66 17.35 25.62 5.90
C SER A 66 15.86 25.26 6.00
N GLY A 67 15.52 23.98 6.06
CA GLY A 67 14.14 23.50 6.08
C GLY A 67 13.44 23.58 4.71
N ARG A 68 14.21 23.70 3.63
CA ARG A 68 13.72 23.67 2.25
C ARG A 68 14.14 22.39 1.55
N CYS A 69 13.44 22.03 0.50
CA CYS A 69 13.72 20.81 -0.25
C CYS A 69 14.36 21.11 -1.60
N VAL A 70 15.16 20.16 -2.08
CA VAL A 70 15.92 20.27 -3.32
C VAL A 70 15.94 18.94 -4.08
N PHE A 71 15.77 18.99 -5.40
CA PHE A 71 16.14 17.91 -6.30
C PHE A 71 17.61 18.00 -6.67
N PHE A 72 18.32 16.88 -6.59
CA PHE A 72 19.69 16.80 -7.08
C PHE A 72 20.00 15.49 -7.80
N GLU A 73 20.77 15.56 -8.86
CA GLU A 73 21.29 14.40 -9.57
C GLU A 73 22.49 13.81 -8.82
N ARG A 74 22.48 12.50 -8.61
CA ARG A 74 23.58 11.74 -8.01
C ARG A 74 24.50 11.21 -9.12
N LEU A 75 25.70 11.75 -9.22
CA LEU A 75 26.69 11.31 -10.21
C LEU A 75 27.51 10.14 -9.65
N PRO A 76 27.89 9.13 -10.49
CA PRO A 76 28.62 7.94 -10.04
C PRO A 76 29.95 8.23 -9.34
N ASN A 77 30.67 9.27 -9.77
CA ASN A 77 32.05 9.55 -9.32
C ASN A 77 32.27 11.07 -9.09
N GLY A 78 31.28 11.82 -8.73
CA GLY A 78 31.50 13.27 -8.69
C GLY A 78 30.52 14.08 -7.84
N PRO A 79 30.67 15.39 -7.92
CA PRO A 79 29.81 16.31 -7.18
C PRO A 79 28.34 16.19 -7.62
N ILE A 80 27.47 16.46 -6.68
CA ILE A 80 26.04 16.52 -6.88
C ILE A 80 25.70 17.70 -7.79
N LYS A 81 24.90 17.45 -8.82
CA LYS A 81 24.32 18.52 -9.64
C LYS A 81 22.92 18.85 -9.10
N VAL A 82 22.76 20.05 -8.57
CA VAL A 82 21.45 20.56 -8.13
C VAL A 82 20.60 20.94 -9.33
N ALA A 83 19.37 20.48 -9.36
CA ALA A 83 18.39 20.84 -10.37
C ALA A 83 17.54 22.02 -9.89
N GLY A 84 17.86 23.21 -10.34
CA GLY A 84 17.07 24.40 -10.07
C GLY A 84 17.23 24.96 -8.67
N MET A 85 16.28 25.79 -8.27
CA MET A 85 16.26 26.44 -6.96
C MET A 85 15.65 25.53 -5.90
N GLU A 86 16.04 25.75 -4.65
CA GLU A 86 15.37 25.17 -3.49
C GLU A 86 13.90 25.60 -3.47
N GLY A 87 13.02 24.64 -3.19
CA GLY A 87 11.59 24.85 -3.12
C GLY A 87 10.98 24.42 -1.79
N SER A 88 9.66 24.43 -1.73
CA SER A 88 8.93 23.79 -0.63
C SER A 88 9.11 22.28 -0.71
N CYS A 89 8.82 21.59 0.41
CA CYS A 89 8.83 20.12 0.43
C CYS A 89 7.56 19.50 -0.18
N SER A 90 6.74 20.30 -0.86
CA SER A 90 5.61 19.84 -1.68
C SER A 90 6.06 19.77 -3.14
N ALA A 91 6.28 18.55 -3.62
CA ALA A 91 6.87 18.30 -4.93
C ALA A 91 6.35 16.98 -5.55
N SER A 92 6.66 16.79 -6.83
CA SER A 92 6.28 15.58 -7.57
C SER A 92 7.31 15.14 -8.58
N VAL A 93 7.37 13.83 -8.82
CA VAL A 93 8.06 13.19 -9.95
C VAL A 93 6.99 12.61 -10.86
N ARG A 94 6.86 13.15 -12.05
CA ARG A 94 5.84 12.81 -13.04
C ARG A 94 6.48 12.07 -14.20
N LEU A 95 6.08 10.83 -14.44
CA LEU A 95 6.59 10.04 -15.55
C LEU A 95 6.13 10.65 -16.90
N GLY A 96 7.09 10.82 -17.84
CA GLY A 96 6.84 11.50 -19.12
C GLY A 96 6.09 10.67 -20.16
N SER A 97 5.86 9.38 -19.88
CA SER A 97 5.05 8.49 -20.74
C SER A 97 4.57 7.26 -19.96
N PRO A 98 3.54 6.55 -20.47
CA PRO A 98 3.07 5.28 -19.88
C PRO A 98 4.13 4.16 -19.86
N MET A 99 5.21 4.29 -20.63
CA MET A 99 6.31 3.33 -20.66
C MET A 99 7.48 3.73 -19.76
N ALA A 100 7.47 4.95 -19.21
CA ALA A 100 8.52 5.39 -18.30
C ALA A 100 8.44 4.64 -16.97
N THR A 101 9.61 4.34 -16.39
CA THR A 101 9.72 3.67 -15.10
C THR A 101 10.74 4.35 -14.21
N LEU A 102 10.45 4.43 -12.93
CA LEU A 102 11.39 4.84 -11.91
C LEU A 102 11.61 3.69 -10.91
N HIS A 103 12.81 3.58 -10.39
CA HIS A 103 13.20 2.62 -9.36
C HIS A 103 13.50 3.34 -8.06
N ILE A 104 12.99 2.81 -6.95
CA ILE A 104 13.28 3.30 -5.59
C ILE A 104 14.16 2.28 -4.88
N PRO A 105 15.48 2.52 -4.75
CA PRO A 105 16.44 1.52 -4.25
C PRO A 105 16.12 0.99 -2.86
N ILE A 106 15.66 1.85 -1.94
CA ILE A 106 15.35 1.42 -0.57
C ILE A 106 14.16 0.46 -0.49
N LYS A 107 13.29 0.45 -1.51
CA LYS A 107 12.19 -0.51 -1.66
C LYS A 107 12.56 -1.70 -2.53
N ALA A 108 13.67 -1.62 -3.28
CA ALA A 108 14.05 -2.57 -4.33
C ALA A 108 12.91 -2.81 -5.33
N ARG A 109 12.15 -1.75 -5.66
CA ARG A 109 10.94 -1.83 -6.50
C ARG A 109 10.95 -0.74 -7.57
N SER A 110 10.40 -1.07 -8.72
CA SER A 110 10.17 -0.14 -9.83
C SER A 110 8.69 0.22 -9.92
N TYR A 111 8.43 1.44 -10.38
CA TYR A 111 7.09 2.01 -10.48
C TYR A 111 6.91 2.59 -11.90
N ARG A 112 5.76 2.35 -12.49
CA ARG A 112 5.40 2.80 -13.86
C ARG A 112 4.16 3.69 -13.85
N HIS A 113 3.22 3.39 -12.98
CA HIS A 113 1.94 4.07 -12.93
C HIS A 113 1.95 5.15 -11.83
N GLY A 114 1.16 6.18 -12.03
CA GLY A 114 0.94 7.23 -11.04
C GLY A 114 2.04 8.30 -11.00
N THR A 115 1.97 9.13 -9.96
CA THR A 115 2.87 10.24 -9.68
C THR A 115 3.46 10.09 -8.28
N LEU A 116 4.79 10.10 -8.17
CA LEU A 116 5.43 10.13 -6.87
C LEU A 116 5.33 11.55 -6.29
N ARG A 117 4.65 11.66 -5.14
CA ARG A 117 4.40 12.92 -4.43
C ARG A 117 5.25 13.02 -3.17
N PHE A 118 5.74 14.22 -2.90
CA PHE A 118 6.41 14.56 -1.67
C PHE A 118 5.60 15.60 -0.91
N ARG A 119 5.47 15.41 0.40
CA ARG A 119 4.78 16.36 1.30
C ARG A 119 5.57 16.48 2.61
N PRO A 120 5.64 17.66 3.21
CA PRO A 120 6.22 17.78 4.55
C PRO A 120 5.22 17.27 5.59
N ALA A 121 5.69 16.43 6.50
CA ALA A 121 4.91 16.07 7.68
C ALA A 121 4.65 17.33 8.54
N PRO A 122 3.40 17.60 8.93
CA PRO A 122 3.03 18.87 9.61
C PRO A 122 3.77 19.14 10.92
N THR A 123 4.18 18.08 11.65
CA THR A 123 4.83 18.22 12.96
C THR A 123 6.35 18.27 12.85
N THR A 124 6.95 17.46 11.98
CA THR A 124 8.41 17.33 11.90
C THR A 124 9.03 18.08 10.73
N GLY A 125 8.24 18.41 9.71
CA GLY A 125 8.73 18.95 8.42
C GLY A 125 9.48 17.92 7.57
N LEU A 126 9.66 16.68 8.06
CA LEU A 126 10.30 15.60 7.30
C LEU A 126 9.45 15.18 6.09
N ILE A 127 10.10 14.58 5.11
CA ILE A 127 9.46 14.20 3.85
C ILE A 127 8.58 12.96 4.05
N GLN A 128 7.32 13.06 3.65
CA GLN A 128 6.43 11.94 3.37
C GLN A 128 6.37 11.76 1.86
N ALA A 129 6.76 10.59 1.38
CA ALA A 129 6.69 10.24 -0.04
C ALA A 129 5.59 9.21 -0.28
N SER A 130 4.62 9.56 -1.10
CA SER A 130 3.49 8.70 -1.47
C SER A 130 3.34 8.62 -2.97
N LEU A 131 2.86 7.50 -3.48
CA LEU A 131 2.49 7.34 -4.88
C LEU A 131 1.00 7.61 -5.04
N GLU A 132 0.66 8.63 -5.81
CA GLU A 132 -0.70 8.93 -6.24
C GLU A 132 -0.99 8.11 -7.50
N ILE A 133 -1.94 7.18 -7.44
CA ILE A 133 -2.15 6.14 -8.45
C ILE A 133 -3.63 5.77 -8.60
N GLY A 134 -4.03 5.38 -9.81
CA GLY A 134 -5.37 4.82 -10.06
C GLY A 134 -5.56 3.46 -9.37
N ILE A 135 -6.81 3.16 -8.99
CA ILE A 135 -7.14 1.94 -8.24
C ILE A 135 -6.69 0.66 -8.99
N ASP A 136 -7.02 0.52 -10.28
CA ASP A 136 -6.66 -0.69 -11.03
C ASP A 136 -5.16 -0.79 -11.32
N ASP A 137 -4.47 0.33 -11.49
CA ASP A 137 -3.00 0.36 -11.60
C ASP A 137 -2.32 -0.04 -10.27
N TYR A 138 -2.89 0.39 -9.13
CA TYR A 138 -2.48 -0.08 -7.82
C TYR A 138 -2.70 -1.59 -7.68
N MET A 139 -3.88 -2.07 -8.05
CA MET A 139 -4.24 -3.50 -7.96
C MET A 139 -3.28 -4.40 -8.74
N ARG A 140 -2.78 -3.96 -9.92
CA ARG A 140 -1.79 -4.73 -10.69
C ARG A 140 -0.48 -4.96 -9.95
N GLY A 141 -0.10 -4.05 -9.08
CA GLY A 141 1.12 -4.14 -8.27
C GLY A 141 0.99 -4.99 -7.00
N LEU A 142 -0.19 -5.53 -6.70
CA LEU A 142 -0.41 -6.47 -5.60
C LEU A 142 -0.20 -7.93 -6.06
N SER A 143 -0.12 -8.85 -5.10
CA SER A 143 -0.23 -10.29 -5.30
C SER A 143 -0.52 -10.97 -3.97
N GLU A 144 -1.79 -11.20 -3.69
CA GLU A 144 -2.26 -11.65 -2.37
C GLU A 144 -2.43 -13.17 -2.30
N VAL A 145 -2.40 -13.86 -3.45
CA VAL A 145 -2.56 -15.32 -3.54
C VAL A 145 -1.59 -15.91 -4.56
N PRO A 146 -1.22 -17.20 -4.43
CA PRO A 146 -0.39 -17.89 -5.39
C PRO A 146 -0.98 -17.87 -6.80
N GLU A 147 -0.16 -17.63 -7.82
CA GLU A 147 -0.57 -17.63 -9.23
C GLU A 147 -1.07 -18.99 -9.75
N THR A 148 -0.78 -20.07 -9.01
CA THR A 148 -1.21 -21.43 -9.33
C THR A 148 -2.65 -21.72 -8.91
N TRP A 149 -3.28 -20.81 -8.19
CA TRP A 149 -4.66 -21.00 -7.75
C TRP A 149 -5.64 -20.96 -8.94
N PRO A 150 -6.82 -21.61 -8.80
CA PRO A 150 -7.88 -21.51 -9.82
C PRO A 150 -8.20 -20.05 -10.13
N LEU A 151 -8.28 -19.69 -11.42
CA LEU A 151 -8.47 -18.31 -11.86
C LEU A 151 -9.72 -17.64 -11.24
N ALA A 152 -10.78 -18.42 -10.98
CA ALA A 152 -11.96 -17.90 -10.29
C ALA A 152 -11.64 -17.44 -8.86
N ALA A 153 -10.77 -18.14 -8.13
CA ALA A 153 -10.33 -17.75 -6.79
C ALA A 153 -9.43 -16.51 -6.84
N VAL A 154 -8.50 -16.44 -7.83
CA VAL A 154 -7.66 -15.24 -8.04
C VAL A 154 -8.54 -14.02 -8.33
N ARG A 155 -9.54 -14.13 -9.22
CA ARG A 155 -10.49 -13.05 -9.52
C ARG A 155 -11.31 -12.63 -8.29
N ALA A 156 -11.78 -13.57 -7.49
CA ALA A 156 -12.50 -13.27 -6.25
C ALA A 156 -11.62 -12.50 -5.27
N GLN A 157 -10.35 -12.91 -5.10
CA GLN A 157 -9.40 -12.19 -4.26
C GLN A 157 -9.13 -10.78 -4.78
N VAL A 158 -8.95 -10.61 -6.11
CA VAL A 158 -8.76 -9.28 -6.71
C VAL A 158 -9.94 -8.36 -6.39
N VAL A 159 -11.19 -8.82 -6.54
CA VAL A 159 -12.39 -8.03 -6.22
C VAL A 159 -12.43 -7.66 -4.74
N THR A 160 -12.07 -8.59 -3.85
CA THR A 160 -12.01 -8.36 -2.40
C THR A 160 -10.91 -7.34 -2.05
N SER A 161 -9.70 -7.52 -2.57
CA SER A 161 -8.57 -6.62 -2.34
C SER A 161 -8.84 -5.20 -2.88
N ARG A 162 -9.52 -5.10 -4.04
CA ARG A 162 -9.97 -3.80 -4.59
C ARG A 162 -11.00 -3.14 -3.67
N SER A 163 -11.93 -3.92 -3.11
CA SER A 163 -12.92 -3.40 -2.16
C SER A 163 -12.24 -2.78 -0.94
N TYR A 164 -11.21 -3.43 -0.40
CA TYR A 164 -10.39 -2.89 0.69
C TYR A 164 -9.72 -1.56 0.29
N ALA A 165 -9.08 -1.50 -0.88
CA ALA A 165 -8.42 -0.29 -1.37
C ALA A 165 -9.41 0.88 -1.55
N VAL A 166 -10.57 0.63 -2.19
CA VAL A 166 -11.64 1.64 -2.38
C VAL A 166 -12.21 2.07 -1.03
N TRP A 167 -12.45 1.14 -0.10
CA TRP A 167 -12.90 1.46 1.25
C TRP A 167 -11.91 2.40 1.97
N ASN A 168 -10.59 2.17 1.84
CA ASN A 168 -9.56 3.05 2.40
C ASN A 168 -9.61 4.46 1.81
N VAL A 169 -9.85 4.59 0.49
CA VAL A 169 -10.02 5.91 -0.15
C VAL A 169 -11.25 6.62 0.41
N LEU A 170 -12.38 5.93 0.51
CA LEU A 170 -13.64 6.53 0.99
C LEU A 170 -13.60 6.89 2.48
N SER A 171 -13.00 6.04 3.31
CA SER A 171 -12.96 6.26 4.77
C SER A 171 -11.90 7.28 5.20
N ARG A 172 -10.78 7.36 4.48
CA ARG A 172 -9.65 8.24 4.80
C ARG A 172 -9.69 9.55 3.99
N GLY A 173 -10.53 9.61 2.95
CA GLY A 173 -10.75 10.78 2.09
C GLY A 173 -9.62 11.07 1.10
N PRO A 174 -9.80 12.08 0.22
CA PRO A 174 -8.76 12.58 -0.66
C PRO A 174 -7.64 13.26 0.14
N SER A 175 -6.46 13.37 -0.47
CA SER A 175 -5.20 13.80 0.20
C SER A 175 -5.27 15.17 0.88
N ASP A 176 -6.06 16.10 0.39
CA ASP A 176 -6.26 17.42 0.98
C ASP A 176 -7.12 17.37 2.26
N GLN A 177 -7.97 16.36 2.39
CA GLN A 177 -8.85 16.13 3.54
C GLN A 177 -8.25 15.20 4.60
N PHE A 178 -7.07 14.60 4.38
CA PHE A 178 -6.41 13.84 5.43
C PHE A 178 -6.28 14.66 6.70
N ASP A 179 -6.59 14.06 7.85
CA ASP A 179 -6.40 14.70 9.13
C ASP A 179 -4.89 14.92 9.44
N ARG A 180 -4.60 15.64 10.52
CA ARG A 180 -3.23 15.96 10.89
C ARG A 180 -2.41 14.72 11.22
N GLN A 181 -3.00 13.75 11.91
CA GLN A 181 -2.33 12.52 12.28
C GLN A 181 -1.93 11.73 11.03
N ARG A 182 -2.85 11.54 10.08
CA ARG A 182 -2.59 10.84 8.83
C ARG A 182 -1.53 11.58 7.97
N LYS A 183 -1.56 12.92 7.94
CA LYS A 183 -0.52 13.74 7.27
C LYS A 183 0.85 13.59 7.93
N ASP A 184 0.92 13.48 9.26
CA ASP A 184 2.17 13.25 9.98
C ASP A 184 2.69 11.81 9.80
N GLU A 185 1.81 10.82 9.80
CA GLU A 185 2.18 9.42 9.69
C GLU A 185 2.66 9.04 8.28
N CYS A 186 1.90 9.32 7.24
CA CYS A 186 2.21 8.83 5.90
C CYS A 186 1.76 9.70 4.73
N PHE A 187 0.85 10.63 4.94
CA PHE A 187 0.20 11.36 3.84
C PHE A 187 -0.36 10.40 2.77
N CYS A 188 -1.11 9.37 3.19
CA CYS A 188 -1.56 8.26 2.34
C CYS A 188 -2.93 7.72 2.71
N ASN A 189 -3.60 7.04 1.76
CA ASN A 189 -4.77 6.19 2.03
C ASN A 189 -4.35 4.82 2.57
N THR A 190 -3.23 4.28 2.09
CA THR A 190 -2.79 2.92 2.40
C THR A 190 -1.27 2.83 2.54
N TRP A 191 -0.80 1.94 3.41
CA TRP A 191 0.60 1.55 3.53
C TRP A 191 0.96 0.52 2.46
N ASP A 192 2.22 0.49 2.03
CA ASP A 192 2.73 -0.48 1.05
C ASP A 192 3.34 -1.74 1.69
N ASP A 193 2.87 -2.09 2.86
CA ASP A 193 3.32 -3.23 3.65
C ASP A 193 2.14 -3.98 4.29
N ASN A 194 2.43 -4.92 5.19
CA ASN A 194 1.43 -5.76 5.86
C ASN A 194 0.52 -5.01 6.86
N THR A 195 0.71 -3.71 7.04
CA THR A 195 -0.24 -2.88 7.79
C THR A 195 -1.55 -2.72 7.02
N ASP A 196 -1.47 -2.59 5.69
CA ASP A 196 -2.62 -2.58 4.77
C ASP A 196 -2.44 -3.66 3.69
N GLN A 197 -1.79 -3.36 2.56
CA GLN A 197 -1.59 -4.29 1.44
C GLN A 197 -0.17 -4.15 0.88
N VAL A 198 0.54 -5.27 0.69
CA VAL A 198 1.92 -5.28 0.17
C VAL A 198 1.93 -4.90 -1.30
N PHE A 199 2.25 -3.63 -1.57
CA PHE A 199 2.28 -3.09 -2.93
C PHE A 199 3.68 -3.20 -3.55
N GLY A 200 3.83 -4.08 -4.54
CA GLY A 200 5.09 -4.34 -5.25
C GLY A 200 5.39 -3.37 -6.41
N GLY A 201 4.47 -2.46 -6.72
CA GLY A 201 4.62 -1.55 -7.87
C GLY A 201 4.66 -2.30 -9.20
N TYR A 202 5.33 -1.72 -10.20
CA TYR A 202 5.53 -2.36 -11.50
C TYR A 202 6.37 -3.65 -11.43
N THR A 203 7.26 -3.76 -10.44
CA THR A 203 7.96 -5.01 -10.17
C THR A 203 6.97 -6.12 -9.82
N GLY A 204 6.00 -5.86 -8.95
CA GLY A 204 4.93 -6.81 -8.61
C GLY A 204 4.09 -7.18 -9.83
N GLU A 205 3.65 -6.20 -10.62
CA GLU A 205 2.88 -6.42 -11.85
C GLU A 205 3.58 -7.37 -12.84
N THR A 206 4.88 -7.19 -13.04
CA THR A 206 5.65 -8.03 -13.97
C THR A 206 5.95 -9.42 -13.44
N MET A 207 6.03 -9.58 -12.13
CA MET A 207 6.27 -10.87 -11.47
C MET A 207 5.01 -11.73 -11.37
N HIS A 208 3.82 -11.12 -11.41
CA HIS A 208 2.53 -11.77 -11.17
C HIS A 208 1.54 -11.57 -12.33
N PRO A 209 1.81 -12.13 -13.53
CA PRO A 209 1.00 -11.90 -14.73
C PRO A 209 -0.42 -12.49 -14.64
N VAL A 210 -0.65 -13.56 -13.88
CA VAL A 210 -2.01 -14.13 -13.69
C VAL A 210 -2.85 -13.19 -12.84
N TRP A 211 -2.26 -12.64 -11.77
CA TRP A 211 -2.91 -11.62 -10.95
C TRP A 211 -3.24 -10.37 -11.75
N ALA A 212 -2.27 -9.82 -12.50
CA ALA A 212 -2.47 -8.64 -13.34
C ALA A 212 -3.55 -8.87 -14.42
N GLY A 213 -3.61 -10.08 -14.99
CA GLY A 213 -4.69 -10.51 -15.88
C GLY A 213 -6.05 -10.53 -15.19
N ALA A 214 -6.13 -11.07 -13.98
CA ALA A 214 -7.36 -11.09 -13.19
C ALA A 214 -7.84 -9.68 -12.79
N VAL A 215 -6.92 -8.73 -12.56
CA VAL A 215 -7.28 -7.30 -12.36
C VAL A 215 -7.99 -6.74 -13.59
N ASN A 216 -7.46 -7.00 -14.80
CA ASN A 216 -8.08 -6.56 -16.04
C ASN A 216 -9.45 -7.22 -16.28
N ASP A 217 -9.57 -8.54 -15.99
CA ASP A 217 -10.82 -9.30 -16.15
C ASP A 217 -11.93 -8.83 -15.19
N THR A 218 -11.58 -8.24 -14.07
CA THR A 218 -12.49 -7.74 -13.03
C THR A 218 -12.38 -6.24 -12.84
N ALA A 219 -11.98 -5.52 -13.91
CA ALA A 219 -11.73 -4.08 -13.83
C ALA A 219 -12.88 -3.36 -13.13
N MET A 220 -12.53 -2.50 -12.17
CA MET A 220 -13.45 -1.68 -11.38
C MET A 220 -14.52 -2.44 -10.57
N GLN A 221 -14.51 -3.77 -10.50
CA GLN A 221 -15.47 -4.51 -9.67
C GLN A 221 -15.09 -4.49 -8.20
N VAL A 222 -16.04 -4.19 -7.33
CA VAL A 222 -15.92 -4.23 -5.87
C VAL A 222 -17.08 -4.99 -5.24
N VAL A 223 -16.89 -5.49 -4.03
CA VAL A 223 -17.97 -6.03 -3.21
C VAL A 223 -18.73 -4.88 -2.57
N SER A 224 -20.04 -4.92 -2.62
CA SER A 224 -20.91 -3.95 -1.95
C SER A 224 -21.90 -4.63 -1.01
N VAL A 225 -22.36 -3.86 -0.03
CA VAL A 225 -23.39 -4.26 0.93
C VAL A 225 -24.23 -3.04 1.26
N PHE A 226 -25.55 -3.17 1.16
CA PHE A 226 -26.49 -2.04 1.36
C PHE A 226 -26.16 -0.79 0.52
N GLY A 227 -25.62 -0.97 -0.69
CA GLY A 227 -25.22 0.14 -1.56
C GLY A 227 -23.95 0.87 -1.13
N GLN A 228 -23.17 0.32 -0.19
CA GLN A 228 -21.87 0.81 0.23
C GLN A 228 -20.78 -0.19 -0.16
N VAL A 229 -19.55 0.29 -0.38
CA VAL A 229 -18.41 -0.61 -0.56
C VAL A 229 -18.17 -1.39 0.72
N ALA A 230 -18.05 -2.70 0.61
CA ALA A 230 -17.73 -3.53 1.76
C ALA A 230 -16.24 -3.38 2.13
N LEU A 231 -15.94 -3.34 3.43
CA LEU A 231 -14.58 -3.52 3.93
C LEU A 231 -14.17 -4.97 3.64
N GLY A 232 -13.38 -5.18 2.59
CA GLY A 232 -12.95 -6.47 2.10
C GLY A 232 -11.76 -7.00 2.88
N LEU A 233 -11.95 -7.47 4.11
CA LEU A 233 -10.88 -8.11 4.88
C LEU A 233 -10.64 -9.53 4.39
N TYR A 234 -9.38 -9.98 4.46
CA TYR A 234 -8.97 -11.34 4.12
C TYR A 234 -7.75 -11.77 4.94
N SER A 235 -7.55 -13.06 5.08
CA SER A 235 -6.43 -13.65 5.78
C SER A 235 -5.96 -14.93 5.08
N SER A 236 -4.75 -15.40 5.41
CA SER A 236 -4.17 -16.62 4.83
C SER A 236 -4.92 -17.89 5.25
N SER A 237 -5.51 -17.90 6.43
CA SER A 237 -6.23 -19.07 7.00
C SER A 237 -7.15 -18.60 8.11
N SER A 238 -8.40 -19.09 8.08
CA SER A 238 -9.40 -18.84 9.14
C SER A 238 -9.24 -19.74 10.36
N GLY A 239 -8.44 -20.82 10.25
CA GLY A 239 -8.39 -21.84 11.28
C GLY A 239 -9.65 -22.72 11.38
N GLY A 240 -10.55 -22.63 10.39
CA GLY A 240 -11.82 -23.37 10.31
C GLY A 240 -13.06 -22.59 10.72
N GLU A 241 -12.89 -21.41 11.26
CA GLU A 241 -13.96 -20.45 11.59
C GLU A 241 -13.38 -19.03 11.51
N THR A 242 -14.14 -18.08 10.99
CA THR A 242 -13.73 -16.66 11.01
C THR A 242 -14.16 -16.01 12.32
N GLU A 243 -13.49 -14.92 12.68
CA GLU A 243 -13.86 -14.12 13.85
C GLU A 243 -14.83 -13.00 13.50
N ASN A 244 -15.60 -12.51 14.48
CA ASN A 244 -16.34 -11.27 14.31
C ASN A 244 -15.37 -10.08 14.26
N TYR A 245 -15.65 -9.11 13.39
CA TYR A 245 -14.83 -7.91 13.28
C TYR A 245 -14.62 -7.18 14.62
N SER A 246 -15.69 -7.02 15.40
CA SER A 246 -15.66 -6.32 16.69
C SER A 246 -14.77 -7.01 17.73
N ASP A 247 -14.61 -8.32 17.65
CA ASP A 247 -13.83 -9.11 18.61
C ASP A 247 -12.33 -9.00 18.33
N VAL A 248 -11.97 -8.79 17.04
CA VAL A 248 -10.57 -8.65 16.60
C VAL A 248 -10.10 -7.20 16.68
N PHE A 249 -10.89 -6.26 16.13
CA PHE A 249 -10.49 -4.88 15.94
C PHE A 249 -11.16 -3.90 16.91
N GLY A 250 -12.19 -4.33 17.62
CA GLY A 250 -13.04 -3.46 18.43
C GLY A 250 -13.88 -2.49 17.58
N GLY A 251 -14.59 -1.59 18.22
CA GLY A 251 -15.27 -0.49 17.53
C GLY A 251 -16.60 -0.88 16.88
N GLU A 252 -16.84 -0.40 15.65
CA GLU A 252 -18.10 -0.58 14.95
C GLU A 252 -18.42 -2.04 14.60
N LEU A 253 -19.71 -2.37 14.67
CA LEU A 253 -20.21 -3.69 14.28
C LEU A 253 -20.51 -3.73 12.78
N TYR A 254 -19.66 -4.36 12.00
CA TYR A 254 -19.96 -4.69 10.60
C TYR A 254 -20.75 -6.00 10.55
N THR A 255 -22.05 -5.95 10.38
CA THR A 255 -22.94 -7.13 10.41
C THR A 255 -22.63 -8.18 9.33
N TYR A 256 -21.90 -7.84 8.31
CA TYR A 256 -21.44 -8.74 7.25
C TYR A 256 -20.04 -9.33 7.50
N LEU A 257 -19.31 -8.84 8.50
CA LEU A 257 -18.03 -9.37 8.97
C LEU A 257 -18.25 -10.11 10.32
N SER A 258 -19.21 -11.01 10.32
CA SER A 258 -19.51 -11.89 11.45
C SER A 258 -18.79 -13.23 11.30
N SER A 259 -18.56 -13.92 12.43
CA SER A 259 -18.04 -15.28 12.44
C SER A 259 -18.89 -16.20 11.57
N VAL A 260 -18.23 -17.00 10.74
CA VAL A 260 -18.82 -18.06 9.93
C VAL A 260 -17.96 -19.32 9.99
N ASN A 261 -18.62 -20.48 9.96
CA ASN A 261 -17.92 -21.76 9.86
C ASN A 261 -17.24 -21.88 8.50
N ASP A 262 -15.92 -22.11 8.51
CA ASP A 262 -15.06 -22.30 7.34
C ASP A 262 -14.25 -23.61 7.46
N SER A 263 -14.90 -24.66 7.96
CA SER A 263 -14.27 -25.98 8.12
C SER A 263 -13.72 -26.55 6.80
N ALA A 264 -14.22 -26.06 5.65
CA ALA A 264 -13.69 -26.39 4.34
C ALA A 264 -12.21 -25.98 4.18
N ALA A 265 -11.77 -24.88 4.81
CA ALA A 265 -10.39 -24.43 4.81
C ALA A 265 -9.40 -25.40 5.48
N LEU A 266 -9.90 -26.33 6.30
CA LEU A 266 -9.11 -27.37 6.96
C LEU A 266 -9.16 -28.73 6.25
N SER A 267 -9.90 -28.83 5.12
CA SER A 267 -10.00 -30.08 4.37
C SER A 267 -8.70 -30.40 3.63
N GLU A 268 -8.44 -31.69 3.40
CA GLU A 268 -7.28 -32.13 2.60
C GLU A 268 -7.28 -31.52 1.18
N VAL A 269 -8.46 -31.24 0.62
CA VAL A 269 -8.61 -30.64 -0.72
C VAL A 269 -8.13 -29.18 -0.74
N ALA A 270 -8.22 -28.48 0.39
CA ALA A 270 -7.78 -27.08 0.49
C ALA A 270 -6.25 -26.97 0.49
N ASP A 271 -5.52 -28.07 0.82
CA ASP A 271 -4.05 -28.10 0.92
C ASP A 271 -3.48 -26.87 1.67
N ASN A 272 -4.14 -26.53 2.79
CA ASN A 272 -3.83 -25.32 3.56
C ASN A 272 -2.58 -25.55 4.44
N PRO A 273 -1.43 -24.93 4.12
CA PRO A 273 -0.21 -25.10 4.90
C PRO A 273 -0.30 -24.53 6.32
N HIS A 274 -1.33 -23.74 6.62
CA HIS A 274 -1.57 -23.12 7.93
C HIS A 274 -2.66 -23.85 8.73
N SER A 275 -3.15 -25.01 8.26
CA SER A 275 -4.17 -25.80 8.96
C SER A 275 -3.68 -26.34 10.32
N SER A 276 -2.36 -26.55 10.46
CA SER A 276 -1.70 -26.94 11.70
C SER A 276 -0.30 -26.37 11.74
N TRP A 277 0.12 -25.88 12.87
CA TRP A 277 1.47 -25.35 13.07
C TRP A 277 1.95 -25.50 14.50
N ASP A 278 3.26 -25.62 14.67
CA ASP A 278 3.94 -25.63 15.96
C ASP A 278 4.97 -24.51 16.00
N ALA A 279 5.12 -23.86 17.14
CA ALA A 279 6.15 -22.87 17.38
C ALA A 279 6.80 -23.09 18.76
N ASN A 280 8.13 -23.11 18.78
CA ASN A 280 8.91 -23.27 19.99
C ASN A 280 9.74 -22.00 20.23
N TYR A 281 9.49 -21.31 21.32
CA TYR A 281 10.21 -20.13 21.73
C TYR A 281 10.85 -20.31 23.11
N GLY A 282 12.03 -19.74 23.30
CA GLY A 282 12.65 -19.66 24.61
C GLY A 282 11.80 -18.83 25.59
N GLN A 283 11.71 -19.28 26.84
CA GLN A 283 10.95 -18.61 27.90
C GLN A 283 11.29 -17.12 28.04
N ALA A 284 12.58 -16.76 27.89
CA ALA A 284 13.03 -15.37 27.96
C ALA A 284 12.44 -14.50 26.83
N LEU A 285 12.36 -15.03 25.60
CA LEU A 285 11.80 -14.31 24.46
C LEU A 285 10.30 -14.05 24.64
N ILE A 286 9.56 -15.04 25.16
CA ILE A 286 8.13 -14.86 25.46
C ILE A 286 7.94 -13.84 26.58
N ALA A 287 8.74 -13.90 27.65
CA ALA A 287 8.68 -12.93 28.73
C ALA A 287 8.91 -11.51 28.23
N GLU A 288 9.94 -11.32 27.40
CA GLU A 288 10.27 -10.03 26.79
C GLU A 288 9.11 -9.50 25.91
N ALA A 289 8.51 -10.34 25.08
CA ALA A 289 7.39 -9.96 24.19
C ALA A 289 6.17 -9.46 24.98
N PHE A 290 5.97 -9.95 26.21
CA PHE A 290 4.90 -9.50 27.10
C PHE A 290 5.37 -8.45 28.14
N GLY A 291 6.59 -7.94 28.04
CA GLY A 291 7.12 -6.93 28.95
C GLY A 291 7.48 -7.44 30.35
N PHE A 292 7.70 -8.74 30.52
CA PHE A 292 8.08 -9.37 31.78
C PHE A 292 9.60 -9.65 31.80
N SER A 293 10.21 -9.56 32.99
CA SER A 293 11.60 -9.97 33.17
C SER A 293 11.79 -11.49 33.26
N TRP A 294 10.73 -12.20 33.54
CA TRP A 294 10.71 -13.65 33.72
C TRP A 294 9.28 -14.18 33.55
N LEU A 295 9.14 -15.42 33.05
CA LEU A 295 7.89 -16.10 32.84
C LEU A 295 7.93 -17.48 33.52
N ALA A 296 6.97 -17.76 34.39
CA ALA A 296 6.84 -19.07 35.05
C ALA A 296 6.03 -20.06 34.22
N ASP A 297 4.88 -19.55 33.71
CA ASP A 297 3.91 -20.38 32.98
C ASP A 297 3.03 -19.49 32.11
N VAL A 298 2.38 -20.09 31.12
CA VAL A 298 1.36 -19.46 30.27
C VAL A 298 0.08 -20.28 30.35
N VAL A 299 -0.97 -19.65 30.84
CA VAL A 299 -2.29 -20.26 30.93
C VAL A 299 -3.28 -19.53 30.05
N VAL A 300 -3.98 -20.26 29.19
CA VAL A 300 -5.10 -19.73 28.43
C VAL A 300 -6.30 -19.64 29.37
N VAL A 301 -6.72 -18.41 29.70
CA VAL A 301 -7.84 -18.14 30.61
C VAL A 301 -9.17 -18.00 29.90
N GLU A 302 -9.13 -17.56 28.63
CA GLU A 302 -10.31 -17.40 27.79
C GLU A 302 -9.96 -17.71 26.32
N ARG A 303 -10.90 -18.25 25.60
CA ARG A 303 -10.83 -18.43 24.15
C ARG A 303 -12.09 -17.81 23.56
N ASN A 304 -11.94 -16.99 22.57
CA ASN A 304 -13.07 -16.57 21.75
C ASN A 304 -13.57 -17.79 20.96
N THR A 305 -14.86 -18.04 21.02
CA THR A 305 -15.54 -19.18 20.38
C THR A 305 -16.47 -18.66 19.28
#